data_46e56f6cd38f64ce9e1de7daea9fc599
#
_entry.id   46e56f6cd38f64ce9e1de7daea9fc599
#
_cell.length_a   1.000
_cell.length_b   1.000
_cell.length_c   1.000
_cell.angle_alpha   90.00
_cell.angle_beta   90.00
_cell.angle_gamma   90.00
#
_symmetry.space_group_name_H-M   'P 1'
#
loop_
_entity.id
_entity.type
_entity.pdbx_description
1 polymer ?
#
loop_
_entity_poly.entity_id
_entity_poly.type
_entity_poly.pdbx_seq_one_letter_code
_entity_poly.pdbx_strand_id
1 'polypeptide(L)'
;MKACGVAATLLALTAPPLFAQEPSVEKAGGYLSAFGGAVWTGGNSTGNAIFEGGVRIAPHMMIFGNIGHFADLQPDLQPSLDAAATALSSAGLGVTGGGTLPAWYGLAGVRAELPASKRAWPYVLGGLGAARLNPTQEFMFTSGTMPDGSMPDVGSDVTAALTSDGSLAAPQSSTALMLTFGGGVELPVVKRWVADVGYRYSRIAADSSLSADPLNTNAMTFGFGYRF
;
A
#
# COMPACT_ATOMS: atom_id res chain seq x y z
N MET A 1 -29.20 -5.18 6.66
CA MET A 1 -28.20 -4.12 6.82
C MET A 1 -28.00 -3.87 8.31
N LYS A 2 -26.90 -4.33 8.90
CA LYS A 2 -26.54 -4.08 10.31
C LYS A 2 -25.15 -3.41 10.27
N ALA A 3 -25.14 -2.10 10.55
CA ALA A 3 -23.92 -1.33 10.71
C ALA A 3 -23.24 -1.73 12.01
N CYS A 4 -22.05 -2.31 11.95
CA CYS A 4 -21.19 -2.58 13.10
C CYS A 4 -20.32 -1.35 13.32
N GLY A 5 -20.71 -0.49 14.26
CA GLY A 5 -19.92 0.66 14.68
C GLY A 5 -18.75 0.18 15.55
N VAL A 6 -17.53 0.35 15.06
CA VAL A 6 -16.32 0.18 15.87
C VAL A 6 -16.06 1.49 16.61
N ALA A 7 -16.41 1.54 17.88
CA ALA A 7 -16.04 2.63 18.78
C ALA A 7 -14.56 2.50 19.13
N ALA A 8 -13.72 3.40 18.57
CA ALA A 8 -12.34 3.55 18.99
C ALA A 8 -12.30 4.32 20.32
N THR A 9 -12.10 3.60 21.42
CA THR A 9 -11.89 4.18 22.73
C THR A 9 -10.45 4.68 22.82
N LEU A 10 -10.25 6.00 22.72
CA LEU A 10 -8.98 6.66 23.04
C LEU A 10 -8.75 6.57 24.54
N LEU A 11 -7.85 5.68 24.98
CA LEU A 11 -7.33 5.70 26.34
C LEU A 11 -6.30 6.84 26.44
N ALA A 12 -6.70 7.97 27.04
CA ALA A 12 -5.80 9.02 27.47
C ALA A 12 -5.03 8.55 28.71
N LEU A 13 -3.82 8.04 28.52
CA LEU A 13 -2.88 7.81 29.63
C LEU A 13 -2.30 9.17 30.06
N THR A 14 -2.82 9.73 31.12
CA THR A 14 -2.17 10.83 31.86
C THR A 14 -1.03 10.25 32.70
N ALA A 15 0.19 10.23 32.14
CA ALA A 15 1.40 9.94 32.89
C ALA A 15 2.01 11.27 33.38
N PRO A 16 2.46 11.37 34.66
CA PRO A 16 3.17 12.55 35.16
C PRO A 16 4.52 12.71 34.45
N PRO A 17 5.04 13.93 34.28
CA PRO A 17 6.32 14.16 33.63
C PRO A 17 7.45 13.68 34.56
N LEU A 18 7.91 12.47 34.35
CA LEU A 18 9.19 12.01 34.88
C LEU A 18 10.29 12.60 33.99
N PHE A 19 11.00 13.60 34.50
CA PHE A 19 12.27 14.06 33.93
C PHE A 19 13.30 12.92 34.06
N ALA A 20 13.30 12.02 33.10
CA ALA A 20 14.31 10.98 32.96
C ALA A 20 15.41 11.49 32.02
N GLN A 21 16.64 11.40 32.47
CA GLN A 21 17.85 11.70 31.74
C GLN A 21 17.82 11.05 30.36
N GLU A 22 17.91 11.86 29.30
CA GLU A 22 17.80 11.49 27.90
C GLU A 22 18.86 10.44 27.51
N PRO A 23 18.50 9.29 26.96
CA PRO A 23 19.47 8.34 26.44
C PRO A 23 20.26 8.96 25.28
N SER A 24 21.55 8.66 25.20
CA SER A 24 22.50 9.26 24.26
C SER A 24 22.17 9.08 22.76
N VAL A 25 21.16 8.27 22.43
CA VAL A 25 20.66 8.03 21.06
C VAL A 25 19.75 9.18 20.57
N GLU A 26 19.30 10.05 21.46
CA GLU A 26 18.43 11.20 21.14
C GLU A 26 19.12 12.26 20.27
N LYS A 27 20.42 12.16 20.09
CA LYS A 27 21.22 13.05 19.22
C LYS A 27 21.39 12.53 17.80
N ALA A 28 20.75 11.41 17.44
CA ALA A 28 20.82 10.91 16.06
C ALA A 28 20.24 11.96 15.10
N GLY A 29 21.05 12.38 14.15
CA GLY A 29 20.68 13.39 13.15
C GLY A 29 19.73 12.86 12.09
N GLY A 30 19.64 11.53 11.94
CA GLY A 30 18.79 10.89 10.93
C GLY A 30 18.58 9.40 11.17
N TYR A 31 17.79 8.80 10.27
CA TYR A 31 17.57 7.37 10.23
C TYR A 31 17.35 6.86 8.80
N LEU A 32 17.59 5.59 8.60
CA LEU A 32 17.19 4.80 7.45
C LEU A 32 16.50 3.54 7.93
N SER A 33 15.38 3.18 7.34
CA SER A 33 14.59 2.02 7.75
C SER A 33 14.00 1.31 6.54
N ALA A 34 13.87 -0.01 6.66
CA ALA A 34 13.16 -0.84 5.70
C ALA A 34 12.03 -1.58 6.43
N PHE A 35 10.85 -1.62 5.81
CA PHE A 35 9.65 -2.23 6.37
C PHE A 35 9.04 -3.20 5.36
N GLY A 36 8.42 -4.24 5.88
CA GLY A 36 7.47 -5.09 5.18
C GLY A 36 6.21 -5.25 6.01
N GLY A 37 5.12 -5.62 5.39
CA GLY A 37 3.89 -5.80 6.14
C GLY A 37 2.69 -6.23 5.32
N ALA A 38 1.56 -6.33 6.00
CA ALA A 38 0.27 -6.61 5.39
C ALA A 38 -0.53 -5.33 5.24
N VAL A 39 -1.22 -5.22 4.11
CA VAL A 39 -2.11 -4.10 3.77
C VAL A 39 -3.50 -4.64 3.50
N TRP A 40 -4.50 -3.95 3.98
CA TRP A 40 -5.91 -4.26 3.74
C TRP A 40 -6.56 -3.12 2.95
N THR A 41 -7.23 -3.47 1.87
CA THR A 41 -7.96 -2.57 0.99
C THR A 41 -9.27 -3.23 0.61
N GLY A 42 -10.42 -2.59 0.90
CA GLY A 42 -11.74 -3.09 0.47
C GLY A 42 -12.12 -4.52 0.90
N GLY A 43 -11.50 -5.07 1.96
CA GLY A 43 -11.73 -6.45 2.42
C GLY A 43 -10.70 -7.46 1.94
N ASN A 44 -9.81 -7.07 1.03
CA ASN A 44 -8.67 -7.89 0.56
C ASN A 44 -7.40 -7.56 1.34
N SER A 45 -6.46 -8.51 1.37
CA SER A 45 -5.16 -8.33 2.00
C SER A 45 -4.03 -8.59 1.02
N THR A 46 -3.00 -7.75 1.08
CA THR A 46 -1.82 -7.85 0.23
C THR A 46 -0.55 -7.52 1.01
N GLY A 47 0.61 -7.71 0.39
CA GLY A 47 1.90 -7.33 0.94
C GLY A 47 2.30 -5.90 0.57
N ASN A 48 3.09 -5.28 1.43
CA ASN A 48 3.82 -4.06 1.10
C ASN A 48 5.29 -4.15 1.49
N ALA A 49 6.11 -3.34 0.81
CA ALA A 49 7.49 -3.08 1.15
C ALA A 49 7.74 -1.58 1.12
N ILE A 50 8.48 -1.06 2.10
CA ILE A 50 8.74 0.39 2.24
C ILE A 50 10.21 0.57 2.59
N PHE A 51 10.86 1.54 1.95
CA PHE A 51 12.14 2.08 2.33
C PHE A 51 11.98 3.54 2.73
N GLU A 52 12.41 3.91 3.91
CA GLU A 52 12.19 5.23 4.51
C GLU A 52 13.47 5.80 5.06
N GLY A 53 13.68 7.10 4.86
CA GLY A 53 14.75 7.84 5.47
C GLY A 53 14.28 9.19 5.98
N GLY A 54 14.87 9.65 7.08
CA GLY A 54 14.50 10.94 7.67
C GLY A 54 15.65 11.64 8.35
N VAL A 55 15.50 12.96 8.47
CA VAL A 55 16.45 13.83 9.16
C VAL A 55 15.74 14.67 10.20
N ARG A 56 16.40 14.89 11.33
CA ARG A 56 15.89 15.69 12.45
C ARG A 56 15.95 17.17 12.10
N ILE A 57 14.84 17.88 12.28
CA ILE A 57 14.74 19.33 12.04
C ILE A 57 14.50 20.12 13.33
N ALA A 58 13.97 19.47 14.35
CA ALA A 58 13.74 20.06 15.67
C ALA A 58 13.75 18.95 16.73
N PRO A 59 13.83 19.29 18.04
CA PRO A 59 13.60 18.32 19.10
C PRO A 59 12.29 17.57 18.84
N HIS A 60 12.35 16.24 18.82
CA HIS A 60 11.18 15.37 18.59
C HIS A 60 10.51 15.48 17.19
N MET A 61 11.09 16.22 16.23
CA MET A 61 10.53 16.36 14.89
C MET A 61 11.54 15.98 13.81
N MET A 62 11.10 15.18 12.87
CA MET A 62 11.88 14.76 11.70
C MET A 62 11.07 15.00 10.43
N ILE A 63 11.72 15.42 9.37
CA ILE A 63 11.17 15.27 8.01
C ILE A 63 11.62 13.92 7.48
N PHE A 64 10.75 13.26 6.75
CA PHE A 64 11.06 11.98 6.14
C PHE A 64 10.61 11.90 4.68
N GLY A 65 11.24 11.02 3.94
CA GLY A 65 10.80 10.58 2.64
C GLY A 65 10.79 9.07 2.59
N ASN A 66 9.85 8.51 1.86
CA ASN A 66 9.86 7.08 1.60
C ASN A 66 9.46 6.75 0.17
N ILE A 67 9.89 5.58 -0.26
CA ILE A 67 9.40 4.88 -1.44
C ILE A 67 8.85 3.54 -1.00
N GLY A 68 7.78 3.09 -1.64
CA GLY A 68 7.21 1.80 -1.30
C GLY A 68 6.44 1.19 -2.46
N HIS A 69 6.05 -0.06 -2.25
CA HIS A 69 5.34 -0.87 -3.21
C HIS A 69 4.21 -1.63 -2.53
N PHE A 70 3.02 -1.53 -3.07
CA PHE A 70 1.90 -2.41 -2.78
C PHE A 70 1.85 -3.52 -3.84
N ALA A 71 1.78 -4.77 -3.41
CA ALA A 71 1.78 -5.90 -4.35
C ALA A 71 0.47 -5.98 -5.14
N ASP A 72 -0.66 -5.69 -4.49
CA ASP A 72 -1.96 -5.67 -5.15
C ASP A 72 -2.97 -4.89 -4.29
N LEU A 73 -3.47 -3.78 -4.79
CA LEU A 73 -4.47 -2.97 -4.10
C LEU A 73 -5.90 -3.42 -4.37
N GLN A 74 -6.11 -4.37 -5.30
CA GLN A 74 -7.40 -4.93 -5.72
C GLN A 74 -8.58 -3.95 -5.49
N PRO A 75 -8.70 -2.89 -6.29
CA PRO A 75 -9.97 -2.20 -6.38
C PRO A 75 -10.99 -3.13 -7.06
N ASP A 76 -12.24 -2.73 -7.15
CA ASP A 76 -13.30 -3.50 -7.79
C ASP A 76 -13.06 -3.72 -9.32
N LEU A 77 -11.87 -4.25 -9.69
CA LEU A 77 -11.55 -4.59 -11.08
C LEU A 77 -12.32 -5.82 -11.55
N GLN A 78 -12.63 -6.74 -10.64
CA GLN A 78 -13.28 -8.00 -10.97
C GLN A 78 -14.61 -7.79 -11.72
N PRO A 79 -15.52 -6.89 -11.33
CA PRO A 79 -16.75 -6.67 -12.09
C PRO A 79 -16.51 -6.22 -13.53
N SER A 80 -15.49 -5.43 -13.79
CA SER A 80 -15.14 -4.97 -15.14
C SER A 80 -14.53 -6.10 -15.98
N LEU A 81 -13.72 -6.95 -15.37
CA LEU A 81 -13.14 -8.13 -16.02
C LEU A 81 -14.21 -9.18 -16.33
N ASP A 82 -15.16 -9.39 -15.41
CA ASP A 82 -16.30 -10.29 -15.62
C ASP A 82 -17.22 -9.78 -16.74
N ALA A 83 -17.44 -8.46 -16.81
CA ALA A 83 -18.19 -7.85 -17.90
C ALA A 83 -17.49 -8.04 -19.25
N ALA A 84 -16.16 -7.87 -19.31
CA ALA A 84 -15.36 -8.12 -20.50
C ALA A 84 -15.41 -9.61 -20.90
N ALA A 85 -15.26 -10.53 -19.96
CA ALA A 85 -15.38 -11.96 -20.19
C ALA A 85 -16.78 -12.35 -20.72
N THR A 86 -17.84 -11.72 -20.18
CA THR A 86 -19.22 -11.93 -20.65
C THR A 86 -19.40 -11.41 -22.07
N ALA A 87 -18.84 -10.27 -22.42
CA ALA A 87 -18.89 -9.72 -23.77
C ALA A 87 -18.20 -10.65 -24.79
N LEU A 88 -17.00 -11.17 -24.45
CA LEU A 88 -16.27 -12.15 -25.26
C LEU A 88 -17.05 -13.46 -25.42
N SER A 89 -17.68 -13.93 -24.34
CA SER A 89 -18.52 -15.12 -24.37
C SER A 89 -19.72 -14.95 -25.33
N SER A 90 -20.31 -13.77 -25.39
CA SER A 90 -21.39 -13.45 -26.35
C SER A 90 -20.91 -13.44 -27.78
N ALA A 91 -19.62 -13.24 -28.03
CA ALA A 91 -18.97 -13.35 -29.31
C ALA A 91 -18.47 -14.79 -29.64
N GLY A 92 -18.74 -15.76 -28.76
CA GLY A 92 -18.38 -17.17 -28.97
C GLY A 92 -17.03 -17.57 -28.38
N LEU A 93 -16.40 -16.69 -27.58
CA LEU A 93 -15.11 -16.93 -26.93
C LEU A 93 -15.27 -16.98 -25.40
N GLY A 94 -15.15 -18.16 -24.84
CA GLY A 94 -15.16 -18.33 -23.38
C GLY A 94 -13.78 -18.03 -22.77
N VAL A 95 -13.75 -17.10 -21.84
CA VAL A 95 -12.55 -16.74 -21.06
C VAL A 95 -12.89 -16.49 -19.60
N THR A 96 -11.92 -16.63 -18.74
CA THR A 96 -12.00 -16.19 -17.32
C THR A 96 -11.01 -15.04 -17.13
N GLY A 97 -11.51 -13.89 -16.66
CA GLY A 97 -10.70 -12.71 -16.39
C GLY A 97 -10.21 -12.65 -14.95
N GLY A 98 -8.96 -12.28 -14.77
CA GLY A 98 -8.34 -11.94 -13.50
C GLY A 98 -7.48 -10.69 -13.64
N GLY A 99 -7.21 -10.01 -12.54
CA GLY A 99 -6.37 -8.82 -12.58
C GLY A 99 -5.81 -8.45 -11.22
N THR A 100 -4.71 -7.68 -11.22
CA THR A 100 -4.10 -7.12 -10.03
C THR A 100 -3.85 -5.64 -10.22
N LEU A 101 -3.73 -4.90 -9.12
CA LEU A 101 -3.38 -3.48 -9.13
C LEU A 101 -2.13 -3.22 -8.25
N PRO A 102 -0.94 -3.60 -8.71
CA PRO A 102 0.27 -3.20 -8.04
C PRO A 102 0.49 -1.69 -8.14
N ALA A 103 1.08 -1.11 -7.08
CA ALA A 103 1.36 0.31 -7.05
C ALA A 103 2.72 0.60 -6.46
N TRP A 104 3.47 1.48 -7.12
CA TRP A 104 4.66 2.14 -6.58
C TRP A 104 4.28 3.51 -6.05
N TYR A 105 4.83 3.91 -4.92
CA TYR A 105 4.59 5.23 -4.39
C TYR A 105 5.84 5.88 -3.82
N GLY A 106 5.84 7.20 -3.80
CA GLY A 106 6.80 8.02 -3.10
C GLY A 106 6.09 9.13 -2.34
N LEU A 107 6.48 9.34 -1.10
CA LEU A 107 5.91 10.42 -0.29
C LEU A 107 6.97 11.07 0.61
N ALA A 108 6.67 12.29 1.03
CA ALA A 108 7.42 13.02 2.02
C ALA A 108 6.48 13.54 3.12
N GLY A 109 7.00 13.73 4.31
CA GLY A 109 6.18 14.13 5.43
C GLY A 109 6.95 14.49 6.68
N VAL A 110 6.21 14.58 7.76
CA VAL A 110 6.72 14.88 9.10
C VAL A 110 6.42 13.70 10.02
N ARG A 111 7.42 13.36 10.82
CA ARG A 111 7.35 12.38 11.89
C ARG A 111 7.63 13.10 13.22
N ALA A 112 6.73 12.97 14.18
CA ALA A 112 6.88 13.45 15.52
C ALA A 112 7.16 12.30 16.48
N GLU A 113 8.28 12.36 17.18
CA GLU A 113 8.67 11.41 18.23
C GLU A 113 8.04 11.85 19.55
N LEU A 114 7.30 10.96 20.19
CA LEU A 114 6.68 11.24 21.48
C LEU A 114 7.68 10.99 22.61
N PRO A 115 7.49 11.61 23.80
CA PRO A 115 8.34 11.37 24.95
C PRO A 115 8.47 9.87 25.23
N ALA A 116 9.71 9.39 25.24
CA ALA A 116 10.02 7.96 25.17
C ALA A 116 10.56 7.43 26.51
N SER A 117 10.41 6.12 26.70
CA SER A 117 11.18 5.36 27.68
C SER A 117 12.52 4.93 27.07
N LYS A 118 13.46 4.45 27.89
CA LYS A 118 14.74 3.90 27.40
C LYS A 118 14.56 2.66 26.47
N ARG A 119 13.35 2.09 26.42
CA ARG A 119 13.06 0.81 25.75
C ARG A 119 12.09 0.93 24.56
N ALA A 120 11.42 2.05 24.40
CA ALA A 120 10.40 2.20 23.36
C ALA A 120 10.26 3.68 22.99
N TRP A 121 10.29 3.98 21.70
CA TRP A 121 10.16 5.32 21.13
C TRP A 121 8.93 5.39 20.24
N PRO A 122 7.79 5.76 20.83
CA PRO A 122 6.58 5.92 20.05
C PRO A 122 6.67 7.15 19.15
N TYR A 123 6.02 7.06 17.98
CA TYR A 123 5.97 8.17 17.04
C TYR A 123 4.62 8.21 16.32
N VAL A 124 4.33 9.38 15.77
CA VAL A 124 3.26 9.57 14.79
C VAL A 124 3.84 10.21 13.53
N LEU A 125 3.25 9.94 12.40
CA LEU A 125 3.69 10.49 11.13
C LEU A 125 2.50 10.89 10.25
N GLY A 126 2.76 11.85 9.37
CA GLY A 126 1.84 12.24 8.31
C GLY A 126 2.62 12.70 7.10
N GLY A 127 2.15 12.35 5.92
CA GLY A 127 2.84 12.68 4.69
C GLY A 127 1.91 12.72 3.48
N LEU A 128 2.42 13.31 2.42
CA LEU A 128 1.76 13.40 1.12
C LEU A 128 2.75 13.03 0.02
N GLY A 129 2.22 12.53 -1.08
CA GLY A 129 3.03 12.10 -2.20
C GLY A 129 2.18 11.62 -3.37
N ALA A 130 2.74 10.76 -4.18
CA ALA A 130 2.06 10.20 -5.34
C ALA A 130 2.23 8.67 -5.39
N ALA A 131 1.19 8.00 -5.85
CA ALA A 131 1.19 6.58 -6.15
C ALA A 131 0.97 6.37 -7.65
N ARG A 132 1.82 5.57 -8.29
CA ARG A 132 1.63 5.09 -9.65
C ARG A 132 0.96 3.72 -9.61
N LEU A 133 -0.26 3.68 -10.08
CA LEU A 133 -1.11 2.50 -10.18
C LEU A 133 -0.85 1.84 -11.53
N ASN A 134 -0.54 0.55 -11.53
CA ASN A 134 -0.22 -0.20 -12.75
C ASN A 134 -1.16 -1.41 -12.84
N PRO A 135 -2.42 -1.23 -13.30
CA PRO A 135 -3.34 -2.34 -13.41
C PRO A 135 -2.80 -3.39 -14.40
N THR A 136 -2.97 -4.64 -14.06
CA THR A 136 -2.72 -5.78 -14.93
C THR A 136 -4.03 -6.52 -15.14
N GLN A 137 -4.18 -7.16 -16.28
CA GLN A 137 -5.29 -8.04 -16.58
C GLN A 137 -4.77 -9.32 -17.21
N GLU A 138 -5.43 -10.42 -16.93
CA GLU A 138 -5.10 -11.73 -17.46
C GLU A 138 -6.40 -12.45 -17.83
N PHE A 139 -6.47 -12.96 -19.05
CA PHE A 139 -7.62 -13.70 -19.55
C PHE A 139 -7.18 -15.10 -19.97
N MET A 140 -7.72 -16.10 -19.27
CA MET A 140 -7.44 -17.50 -19.52
C MET A 140 -8.51 -18.11 -20.41
N PHE A 141 -8.11 -18.76 -21.50
CA PHE A 141 -9.01 -19.42 -22.44
C PHE A 141 -9.73 -20.58 -21.77
N THR A 142 -11.04 -20.67 -21.96
CA THR A 142 -11.87 -21.79 -21.46
C THR A 142 -12.57 -22.55 -22.56
N SER A 143 -13.03 -21.88 -23.62
CA SER A 143 -13.76 -22.54 -24.76
C SER A 143 -13.95 -21.57 -25.90
N GLY A 144 -14.36 -22.13 -27.06
CA GLY A 144 -14.73 -21.34 -28.24
C GLY A 144 -13.60 -21.21 -29.25
N THR A 145 -13.65 -20.15 -30.06
CA THR A 145 -12.66 -19.89 -31.11
C THR A 145 -12.19 -18.44 -30.99
N MET A 146 -10.88 -18.22 -31.07
CA MET A 146 -10.30 -16.90 -31.10
C MET A 146 -10.70 -16.11 -32.35
N PRO A 147 -10.65 -14.76 -32.33
CA PRO A 147 -10.97 -13.93 -33.49
C PRO A 147 -10.16 -14.26 -34.76
N ASP A 148 -8.94 -14.77 -34.61
CA ASP A 148 -8.06 -15.23 -35.68
C ASP A 148 -8.39 -16.64 -36.20
N GLY A 149 -9.41 -17.30 -35.62
CA GLY A 149 -9.81 -18.67 -35.96
C GLY A 149 -9.03 -19.76 -35.23
N SER A 150 -8.08 -19.42 -34.38
CA SER A 150 -7.32 -20.40 -33.59
C SER A 150 -8.13 -20.93 -32.40
N MET A 151 -7.74 -22.10 -31.89
CA MET A 151 -8.29 -22.75 -30.70
C MET A 151 -7.11 -23.04 -29.74
N PRO A 152 -6.77 -22.14 -28.84
CA PRO A 152 -5.73 -22.39 -27.84
C PRO A 152 -6.10 -23.54 -26.89
N ASP A 153 -5.12 -24.06 -26.17
CA ASP A 153 -5.38 -25.00 -25.07
C ASP A 153 -6.15 -24.34 -23.93
N VAL A 154 -7.08 -25.07 -23.31
CA VAL A 154 -7.82 -24.59 -22.14
C VAL A 154 -6.85 -24.28 -21.01
N GLY A 155 -6.97 -23.07 -20.44
CA GLY A 155 -6.06 -22.54 -19.46
C GLY A 155 -4.85 -21.79 -20.02
N SER A 156 -4.78 -21.56 -21.33
CA SER A 156 -3.75 -20.68 -21.92
C SER A 156 -4.11 -19.22 -21.69
N ASP A 157 -3.10 -18.38 -21.42
CA ASP A 157 -3.24 -16.93 -21.38
C ASP A 157 -3.40 -16.39 -22.81
N VAL A 158 -4.53 -15.78 -23.09
CA VAL A 158 -4.90 -15.20 -24.39
C VAL A 158 -4.94 -13.67 -24.37
N THR A 159 -4.55 -13.05 -23.26
CA THR A 159 -4.62 -11.59 -23.04
C THR A 159 -3.90 -10.80 -24.12
N ALA A 160 -2.67 -11.21 -24.46
CA ALA A 160 -1.87 -10.53 -25.48
C ALA A 160 -2.50 -10.60 -26.86
N ALA A 161 -3.08 -11.76 -27.24
CA ALA A 161 -3.76 -11.95 -28.52
C ALA A 161 -5.01 -11.07 -28.59
N LEU A 162 -5.87 -11.09 -27.57
CA LEU A 162 -7.10 -10.29 -27.50
C LEU A 162 -6.85 -8.78 -27.42
N THR A 163 -5.70 -8.37 -26.87
CA THR A 163 -5.29 -6.97 -26.87
C THR A 163 -4.77 -6.55 -28.24
N SER A 164 -4.04 -7.40 -28.93
CA SER A 164 -3.46 -7.09 -30.26
C SER A 164 -4.51 -7.03 -31.37
N ASP A 165 -5.57 -7.79 -31.28
CA ASP A 165 -6.69 -7.76 -32.25
C ASP A 165 -7.73 -6.68 -31.92
N GLY A 166 -7.58 -5.97 -30.78
CA GLY A 166 -8.49 -4.90 -30.35
C GLY A 166 -9.75 -5.37 -29.63
N SER A 167 -9.90 -6.65 -29.34
CA SER A 167 -11.02 -7.20 -28.57
C SER A 167 -10.98 -6.77 -27.09
N LEU A 168 -9.78 -6.48 -26.57
CA LEU A 168 -9.56 -5.96 -25.22
C LEU A 168 -8.76 -4.65 -25.27
N ALA A 169 -9.17 -3.70 -24.46
CA ALA A 169 -8.37 -2.50 -24.23
C ALA A 169 -7.19 -2.82 -23.30
N ALA A 170 -5.99 -2.33 -23.63
CA ALA A 170 -4.84 -2.43 -22.74
C ALA A 170 -5.07 -1.62 -21.45
N PRO A 171 -4.72 -2.15 -20.28
CA PRO A 171 -4.86 -1.43 -19.02
C PRO A 171 -3.97 -0.18 -19.02
N GLN A 172 -4.51 0.91 -18.51
CA GLN A 172 -3.82 2.21 -18.46
C GLN A 172 -3.25 2.45 -17.06
N SER A 173 -1.94 2.69 -16.97
CA SER A 173 -1.34 3.15 -15.71
C SER A 173 -1.76 4.58 -15.39
N SER A 174 -2.03 4.89 -14.13
CA SER A 174 -2.34 6.24 -13.68
C SER A 174 -1.48 6.65 -12.49
N THR A 175 -1.36 7.95 -12.28
CA THR A 175 -0.66 8.51 -11.12
C THR A 175 -1.65 9.31 -10.29
N ALA A 176 -1.75 8.99 -9.02
CA ALA A 176 -2.71 9.55 -8.09
C ALA A 176 -2.04 10.19 -6.88
N LEU A 177 -2.66 11.24 -6.33
CA LEU A 177 -2.23 11.82 -5.06
C LEU A 177 -2.45 10.80 -3.94
N MET A 178 -1.46 10.70 -3.04
CA MET A 178 -1.51 9.83 -1.88
C MET A 178 -1.31 10.63 -0.60
N LEU A 179 -2.21 10.47 0.36
CA LEU A 179 -2.08 10.97 1.72
C LEU A 179 -1.87 9.79 2.67
N THR A 180 -0.95 9.94 3.62
CA THR A 180 -0.68 8.89 4.61
C THR A 180 -0.63 9.48 6.01
N PHE A 181 -1.25 8.78 6.96
CA PHE A 181 -1.16 9.04 8.40
C PHE A 181 -0.86 7.72 9.11
N GLY A 182 -0.06 7.81 10.16
CA GLY A 182 0.29 6.59 10.88
C GLY A 182 1.04 6.87 12.16
N GLY A 183 1.52 5.80 12.75
CA GLY A 183 2.35 5.83 13.92
C GLY A 183 2.86 4.45 14.26
N GLY A 184 3.77 4.40 15.20
CA GLY A 184 4.39 3.15 15.58
C GLY A 184 5.24 3.31 16.82
N VAL A 185 6.00 2.26 17.08
CA VAL A 185 6.96 2.21 18.17
C VAL A 185 8.26 1.63 17.65
N GLU A 186 9.34 2.38 17.81
CA GLU A 186 10.68 1.85 17.63
C GLU A 186 11.21 1.27 18.93
N LEU A 187 11.81 0.12 18.84
CA LEU A 187 12.43 -0.63 19.91
C LEU A 187 13.93 -0.70 19.66
N PRO A 188 14.77 -0.06 20.49
CA PRO A 188 16.21 -0.17 20.34
C PRO A 188 16.65 -1.61 20.61
N VAL A 189 17.36 -2.21 19.64
CA VAL A 189 17.84 -3.59 19.70
C VAL A 189 19.31 -3.62 20.11
N VAL A 190 20.18 -3.04 19.29
CA VAL A 190 21.63 -3.00 19.55
C VAL A 190 22.21 -1.68 19.04
N LYS A 191 22.87 -0.93 19.92
CA LYS A 191 23.52 0.36 19.58
C LYS A 191 22.58 1.30 18.83
N ARG A 192 22.75 1.42 17.51
CA ARG A 192 22.00 2.30 16.62
C ARG A 192 20.92 1.59 15.82
N TRP A 193 20.79 0.28 15.99
CA TRP A 193 19.76 -0.51 15.31
C TRP A 193 18.46 -0.53 16.11
N VAL A 194 17.37 -0.33 15.41
CA VAL A 194 16.02 -0.34 15.98
C VAL A 194 15.14 -1.33 15.21
N ALA A 195 14.27 -2.02 15.92
CA ALA A 195 13.12 -2.70 15.35
C ALA A 195 11.92 -1.74 15.41
N ASP A 196 11.07 -1.78 14.42
CA ASP A 196 9.91 -0.89 14.32
C ASP A 196 8.64 -1.69 14.07
N VAL A 197 7.59 -1.35 14.78
CA VAL A 197 6.24 -1.87 14.55
C VAL A 197 5.32 -0.67 14.38
N GLY A 198 4.65 -0.60 13.23
CA GLY A 198 3.82 0.55 12.90
C GLY A 198 2.49 0.20 12.25
N TYR A 199 1.61 1.18 12.26
CA TYR A 199 0.37 1.19 11.52
C TYR A 199 0.31 2.42 10.64
N ARG A 200 -0.14 2.24 9.39
CA ARG A 200 -0.29 3.33 8.42
C ARG A 200 -1.66 3.23 7.76
N TYR A 201 -2.37 4.32 7.76
CA TYR A 201 -3.54 4.53 6.92
C TYR A 201 -3.11 5.38 5.72
N SER A 202 -3.50 4.96 4.52
CA SER A 202 -3.26 5.77 3.32
C SER A 202 -4.52 5.91 2.49
N ARG A 203 -4.69 7.08 1.89
CA ARG A 203 -5.76 7.38 0.95
C ARG A 203 -5.14 7.79 -0.38
N ILE A 204 -5.48 7.06 -1.43
CA ILE A 204 -5.02 7.27 -2.80
C ILE A 204 -6.21 7.78 -3.60
N ALA A 205 -6.10 8.98 -4.16
CA ALA A 205 -7.12 9.60 -5.00
C ALA A 205 -7.02 9.03 -6.43
N ALA A 206 -7.36 7.74 -6.59
CA ALA A 206 -7.32 7.07 -7.89
C ALA A 206 -8.26 7.76 -8.89
N ASP A 207 -7.93 7.63 -10.18
CA ASP A 207 -8.78 8.08 -11.27
C ASP A 207 -10.07 7.24 -11.31
N SER A 208 -11.18 7.86 -11.68
CA SER A 208 -12.49 7.22 -11.80
C SER A 208 -12.52 6.07 -12.82
N SER A 209 -11.56 6.01 -13.74
CA SER A 209 -11.38 4.88 -14.65
C SER A 209 -10.86 3.61 -13.96
N LEU A 210 -10.22 3.74 -12.81
CA LEU A 210 -9.67 2.62 -12.03
C LEU A 210 -10.50 2.29 -10.79
N SER A 211 -11.10 3.30 -10.16
CA SER A 211 -11.96 3.12 -8.99
C SER A 211 -12.92 4.29 -8.88
N ALA A 212 -14.19 4.01 -8.66
CA ALA A 212 -15.21 5.04 -8.45
C ALA A 212 -14.94 5.85 -7.15
N ASP A 213 -14.35 5.21 -6.16
CA ASP A 213 -14.01 5.80 -4.87
C ASP A 213 -12.49 5.83 -4.64
N PRO A 214 -11.99 6.76 -3.82
CA PRO A 214 -10.59 6.76 -3.41
C PRO A 214 -10.22 5.45 -2.71
N LEU A 215 -9.05 4.90 -3.06
CA LEU A 215 -8.54 3.69 -2.44
C LEU A 215 -8.04 4.01 -1.03
N ASN A 216 -8.65 3.36 -0.04
CA ASN A 216 -8.26 3.49 1.35
C ASN A 216 -7.53 2.22 1.78
N THR A 217 -6.29 2.36 2.24
CA THR A 217 -5.46 1.25 2.69
C THR A 217 -5.16 1.36 4.17
N ASN A 218 -5.14 0.23 4.84
CA ASN A 218 -4.72 0.08 6.22
C ASN A 218 -3.54 -0.90 6.23
N ALA A 219 -2.40 -0.52 6.79
CA ALA A 219 -1.20 -1.34 6.77
C ALA A 219 -0.66 -1.54 8.19
N MET A 220 -0.33 -2.77 8.54
CA MET A 220 0.57 -3.08 9.64
C MET A 220 1.97 -3.33 9.08
N THR A 221 2.96 -2.63 9.62
CA THR A 221 4.34 -2.68 9.15
C THR A 221 5.27 -3.14 10.26
N PHE A 222 6.24 -3.94 9.88
CA PHE A 222 7.35 -4.37 10.72
C PHE A 222 8.64 -4.04 9.98
N GLY A 223 9.62 -3.51 10.69
CA GLY A 223 10.84 -3.08 10.04
C GLY A 223 12.04 -3.04 10.95
N PHE A 224 13.15 -2.78 10.30
CA PHE A 224 14.42 -2.51 10.96
C PHE A 224 15.01 -1.21 10.44
N GLY A 225 15.58 -0.44 11.34
CA GLY A 225 16.18 0.85 11.04
C GLY A 225 17.55 1.01 11.66
N TYR A 226 18.30 1.94 11.10
CA TYR A 226 19.58 2.40 11.62
C TYR A 226 19.51 3.91 11.86
N ARG A 227 19.86 4.34 13.07
CA ARG A 227 19.91 5.76 13.46
C ARG A 227 21.37 6.25 13.46
N PHE A 228 21.65 7.41 12.92
CA PHE A 228 22.99 7.99 12.81
C PHE A 228 23.07 9.46 13.23
#